data_bf13b12777c6591cd7c013018fc1451b
#
_entry.id   bf13b12777c6591cd7c013018fc1451b
#
_cell.length_a   1.000
_cell.length_b   1.000
_cell.length_c   1.000
_cell.angle_alpha   90.00
_cell.angle_beta   90.00
_cell.angle_gamma   90.00
#
_symmetry.space_group_name_H-M   'P 1'
#
loop_
_entity.id
_entity.type
_entity.pdbx_description
1 polymer ?
#
loop_
_entity_poly.entity_id
_entity_poly.type
_entity_poly.pdbx_seq_one_letter_code
_entity_poly.pdbx_strand_id
1 'polypeptide(L)'
;LNQLLAEMDGFDSSKGIFILAATNRPEVLDKALLRPGRLDRRITVDRPDKKGRIETLKVHSKDVLMDDTVDFDEIAMATSGLVGSDLANIINEAAIAAVKNGRNVVTQKDLLGAFDTVVAGKEKKERVLSKKEKQVVAYHEIGHALIRAIKNNSDPVQKITIIPHTNGSLGYVLNFPEEEKHLETKDELMTDLISLVGGRAAEEVVFGSVTNGAYDDIKKATNLAGMSDRFGLVALSTVEDEYLSGRASMNCAQATEAEVDDEVKKLIASCYEEAKQIIRENREVMDQLARYLYDHET
;
A
#
# COMPACT_ATOMS: atom_id res chain seq x y z
N LEU A 1 4.69 -14.68 -33.48
CA LEU A 1 6.04 -14.33 -33.00
C LEU A 1 7.04 -14.48 -34.17
N ASN A 2 7.19 -15.67 -34.78
CA ASN A 2 8.20 -15.92 -35.82
C ASN A 2 8.11 -14.94 -37.01
N GLN A 3 6.91 -14.59 -37.45
CA GLN A 3 6.72 -13.60 -38.50
C GLN A 3 7.21 -12.20 -38.06
N LEU A 4 6.89 -11.77 -36.82
CA LEU A 4 7.38 -10.51 -36.28
C LEU A 4 8.91 -10.48 -36.25
N LEU A 5 9.54 -11.56 -35.76
CA LEU A 5 11.00 -11.67 -35.73
C LEU A 5 11.63 -11.60 -37.15
N ALA A 6 11.01 -12.25 -38.16
CA ALA A 6 11.48 -12.20 -39.52
C ALA A 6 11.36 -10.79 -40.13
N GLU A 7 10.26 -10.08 -39.87
CA GLU A 7 10.08 -8.70 -40.31
C GLU A 7 11.06 -7.75 -39.60
N MET A 8 11.34 -7.96 -38.32
CA MET A 8 12.32 -7.15 -37.58
C MET A 8 13.74 -7.37 -38.11
N ASP A 9 14.13 -8.60 -38.44
CA ASP A 9 15.45 -8.91 -39.02
C ASP A 9 15.59 -8.39 -40.48
N GLY A 10 14.48 -8.19 -41.18
CA GLY A 10 14.43 -7.61 -42.51
C GLY A 10 14.40 -6.07 -42.52
N PHE A 11 14.43 -5.41 -41.36
CA PHE A 11 14.37 -3.97 -41.28
C PHE A 11 15.64 -3.31 -41.83
N ASP A 12 15.46 -2.43 -42.78
CA ASP A 12 16.53 -1.62 -43.38
C ASP A 12 16.75 -0.38 -42.50
N SER A 13 17.78 -0.40 -41.62
CA SER A 13 18.13 0.70 -40.73
C SER A 13 18.50 1.99 -41.49
N SER A 14 18.83 1.93 -42.77
CA SER A 14 19.12 3.10 -43.58
C SER A 14 17.88 3.96 -43.88
N LYS A 15 16.68 3.43 -43.69
CA LYS A 15 15.40 4.15 -43.88
C LYS A 15 14.98 4.99 -42.67
N GLY A 16 15.79 5.05 -41.60
CA GLY A 16 15.51 5.87 -40.43
C GLY A 16 14.30 5.42 -39.61
N ILE A 17 13.91 4.13 -39.70
CA ILE A 17 12.79 3.58 -38.93
C ILE A 17 13.28 3.22 -37.54
N PHE A 18 12.51 3.62 -36.55
CA PHE A 18 12.74 3.33 -35.15
C PHE A 18 11.57 2.52 -34.57
N ILE A 19 11.87 1.40 -33.92
CA ILE A 19 10.86 0.55 -33.28
C ILE A 19 10.89 0.81 -31.78
N LEU A 20 9.74 1.19 -31.23
CA LEU A 20 9.54 1.36 -29.80
C LEU A 20 8.48 0.37 -29.34
N ALA A 21 8.80 -0.39 -28.31
CA ALA A 21 7.87 -1.29 -27.63
C ALA A 21 7.81 -0.97 -26.14
N ALA A 22 6.66 -1.17 -25.52
CA ALA A 22 6.47 -1.02 -24.08
C ALA A 22 5.73 -2.22 -23.51
N THR A 23 6.11 -2.65 -22.32
CA THR A 23 5.46 -3.73 -21.60
C THR A 23 5.61 -3.51 -20.10
N ASN A 24 4.61 -3.92 -19.33
CA ASN A 24 4.69 -4.02 -17.88
C ASN A 24 5.25 -5.37 -17.41
N ARG A 25 5.50 -6.30 -18.35
CA ARG A 25 5.92 -7.67 -18.06
C ARG A 25 7.09 -8.09 -18.98
N PRO A 26 8.29 -7.55 -18.71
CA PRO A 26 9.47 -7.87 -19.53
C PRO A 26 9.87 -9.36 -19.46
N GLU A 27 9.55 -10.03 -18.35
CA GLU A 27 9.87 -11.44 -18.07
C GLU A 27 9.14 -12.44 -18.99
N VAL A 28 7.96 -12.07 -19.52
CA VAL A 28 7.19 -12.93 -20.45
C VAL A 28 7.60 -12.75 -21.90
N LEU A 29 8.45 -11.77 -22.21
CA LEU A 29 8.93 -11.57 -23.57
C LEU A 29 9.88 -12.69 -23.98
N ASP A 30 9.69 -13.19 -25.20
CA ASP A 30 10.63 -14.12 -25.80
C ASP A 30 12.01 -13.47 -25.90
N LYS A 31 13.03 -14.17 -25.39
CA LYS A 31 14.43 -13.71 -25.42
C LYS A 31 14.92 -13.39 -26.81
N ALA A 32 14.31 -13.97 -27.86
CA ALA A 32 14.63 -13.67 -29.24
C ALA A 32 14.29 -12.22 -29.65
N LEU A 33 13.26 -11.61 -29.06
CA LEU A 33 12.93 -10.20 -29.27
C LEU A 33 13.98 -9.23 -28.69
N LEU A 34 14.70 -9.67 -27.67
CA LEU A 34 15.64 -8.86 -26.91
C LEU A 34 17.09 -8.99 -27.42
N ARG A 35 17.29 -9.69 -28.54
CA ARG A 35 18.63 -9.84 -29.16
C ARG A 35 19.06 -8.54 -29.85
N PRO A 36 20.40 -8.31 -29.97
CA PRO A 36 20.94 -7.19 -30.76
C PRO A 36 20.36 -7.12 -32.17
N GLY A 37 20.03 -5.89 -32.62
CA GLY A 37 19.38 -5.65 -33.91
C GLY A 37 17.85 -5.70 -33.90
N ARG A 38 17.24 -5.95 -32.75
CA ARG A 38 15.78 -5.93 -32.53
C ARG A 38 15.46 -4.93 -31.39
N LEU A 39 14.85 -5.37 -30.29
CA LEU A 39 14.60 -4.55 -29.11
C LEU A 39 15.81 -4.64 -28.15
N ASP A 40 16.93 -4.15 -28.59
CA ASP A 40 18.22 -4.32 -27.93
C ASP A 40 18.48 -3.28 -26.81
N ARG A 41 17.81 -2.15 -26.87
CA ARG A 41 17.86 -1.13 -25.80
C ARG A 41 16.67 -1.27 -24.87
N ARG A 42 16.96 -1.49 -23.59
CA ARG A 42 15.94 -1.54 -22.54
C ARG A 42 16.05 -0.30 -21.68
N ILE A 43 14.93 0.36 -21.47
CA ILE A 43 14.80 1.50 -20.58
C ILE A 43 13.78 1.11 -19.54
N THR A 44 14.22 0.98 -18.29
CA THR A 44 13.32 0.80 -17.17
C THR A 44 12.71 2.16 -16.81
N VAL A 45 11.39 2.18 -16.70
CA VAL A 45 10.67 3.37 -16.20
C VAL A 45 10.24 3.04 -14.79
N ASP A 46 11.00 3.51 -13.81
CA ASP A 46 10.75 3.30 -12.40
C ASP A 46 9.55 4.12 -11.91
N ARG A 47 9.06 3.79 -10.71
CA ARG A 47 8.06 4.61 -10.03
C ARG A 47 8.65 6.01 -9.77
N PRO A 48 7.85 7.08 -9.90
CA PRO A 48 8.35 8.42 -9.69
C PRO A 48 8.69 8.66 -8.21
N ASP A 49 9.83 9.32 -7.97
CA ASP A 49 10.16 9.90 -6.67
C ASP A 49 9.21 11.06 -6.33
N LYS A 50 9.32 11.64 -5.14
CA LYS A 50 8.46 12.77 -4.71
C LYS A 50 8.42 13.89 -5.75
N LYS A 51 9.58 14.29 -6.28
CA LYS A 51 9.68 15.35 -7.29
C LYS A 51 8.97 14.97 -8.59
N GLY A 52 9.19 13.74 -9.05
CA GLY A 52 8.52 13.19 -10.24
C GLY A 52 7.01 13.10 -10.05
N ARG A 53 6.51 12.79 -8.85
CA ARG A 53 5.08 12.81 -8.55
C ARG A 53 4.49 14.22 -8.61
N ILE A 54 5.17 15.21 -8.05
CA ILE A 54 4.76 16.63 -8.17
C ILE A 54 4.68 17.05 -9.62
N GLU A 55 5.71 16.75 -10.42
CA GLU A 55 5.73 17.08 -11.85
C GLU A 55 4.62 16.38 -12.62
N THR A 56 4.37 15.11 -12.32
CA THR A 56 3.28 14.32 -12.93
C THR A 56 1.91 14.91 -12.58
N LEU A 57 1.67 15.24 -11.31
CA LEU A 57 0.44 15.90 -10.86
C LEU A 57 0.23 17.24 -11.60
N LYS A 58 1.26 18.05 -11.70
CA LYS A 58 1.22 19.33 -12.45
C LYS A 58 0.93 19.14 -13.95
N VAL A 59 1.48 18.09 -14.57
CA VAL A 59 1.19 17.78 -15.98
C VAL A 59 -0.27 17.44 -16.18
N HIS A 60 -0.84 16.58 -15.32
CA HIS A 60 -2.24 16.16 -15.43
C HIS A 60 -3.24 17.22 -14.95
N SER A 61 -2.79 18.22 -14.20
CA SER A 61 -3.64 19.34 -13.75
C SER A 61 -3.71 20.54 -14.71
N LYS A 62 -2.98 20.52 -15.83
CA LYS A 62 -2.88 21.69 -16.73
C LYS A 62 -4.23 22.21 -17.24
N ASP A 63 -5.15 21.30 -17.49
CA ASP A 63 -6.50 21.62 -18.03
C ASP A 63 -7.58 21.58 -16.94
N VAL A 64 -7.18 21.52 -15.66
CA VAL A 64 -8.08 21.49 -14.51
C VAL A 64 -7.88 22.76 -13.68
N LEU A 65 -8.96 23.46 -13.40
CA LEU A 65 -8.90 24.65 -12.53
C LEU A 65 -8.68 24.23 -11.08
N MET A 66 -7.53 24.65 -10.53
CA MET A 66 -7.18 24.45 -9.12
C MET A 66 -7.34 25.76 -8.36
N ASP A 67 -7.75 25.69 -7.10
CA ASP A 67 -7.77 26.85 -6.23
C ASP A 67 -6.44 27.04 -5.47
N ASP A 68 -6.33 28.14 -4.74
CA ASP A 68 -5.10 28.51 -4.01
C ASP A 68 -4.82 27.61 -2.79
N THR A 69 -5.75 26.70 -2.43
CA THR A 69 -5.54 25.73 -1.33
C THR A 69 -4.73 24.51 -1.74
N VAL A 70 -4.51 24.30 -3.06
CA VAL A 70 -3.88 23.10 -3.58
C VAL A 70 -2.37 23.12 -3.33
N ASP A 71 -1.93 22.16 -2.53
CA ASP A 71 -0.52 21.87 -2.27
C ASP A 71 -0.16 20.49 -2.86
N PHE A 72 0.54 20.50 -3.99
CA PHE A 72 1.02 19.28 -4.62
C PHE A 72 2.12 18.57 -3.82
N ASP A 73 2.83 19.27 -2.94
CA ASP A 73 3.86 18.68 -2.09
C ASP A 73 3.23 17.72 -1.08
N GLU A 74 2.13 18.14 -0.43
CA GLU A 74 1.34 17.30 0.49
C GLU A 74 0.75 16.09 -0.24
N ILE A 75 0.16 16.27 -1.44
CA ILE A 75 -0.37 15.16 -2.23
C ILE A 75 0.75 14.20 -2.67
N ALA A 76 1.91 14.73 -3.05
CA ALA A 76 3.04 13.88 -3.44
C ALA A 76 3.57 13.05 -2.27
N MET A 77 3.56 13.58 -1.05
CA MET A 77 3.90 12.80 0.15
C MET A 77 2.88 11.68 0.39
N ALA A 78 1.59 12.02 0.32
CA ALA A 78 0.50 11.04 0.49
C ALA A 78 0.54 9.91 -0.55
N THR A 79 1.04 10.19 -1.75
CA THR A 79 1.04 9.27 -2.90
C THR A 79 2.35 8.51 -3.07
N SER A 80 3.14 8.33 -2.00
CA SER A 80 4.36 7.52 -2.04
C SER A 80 4.07 6.12 -2.61
N GLY A 81 4.92 5.66 -3.54
CA GLY A 81 4.78 4.36 -4.19
C GLY A 81 3.73 4.27 -5.31
N LEU A 82 2.90 5.29 -5.54
CA LEU A 82 1.95 5.30 -6.65
C LEU A 82 2.65 5.57 -7.99
N VAL A 83 2.04 5.08 -9.07
CA VAL A 83 2.53 5.28 -10.45
C VAL A 83 1.81 6.43 -11.15
N GLY A 84 2.33 6.87 -12.30
CA GLY A 84 1.79 8.02 -13.03
C GLY A 84 0.30 7.91 -13.39
N SER A 85 -0.19 6.69 -13.70
CA SER A 85 -1.61 6.45 -13.97
C SER A 85 -2.51 6.68 -12.76
N ASP A 86 -2.02 6.35 -11.55
CA ASP A 86 -2.77 6.57 -10.32
C ASP A 86 -2.87 8.07 -10.02
N LEU A 87 -1.75 8.79 -10.21
CA LEU A 87 -1.70 10.26 -10.04
C LEU A 87 -2.65 10.96 -11.03
N ALA A 88 -2.67 10.52 -12.28
CA ALA A 88 -3.63 11.02 -13.27
C ALA A 88 -5.08 10.77 -12.86
N ASN A 89 -5.35 9.57 -12.31
CA ASN A 89 -6.68 9.20 -11.84
C ASN A 89 -7.11 10.03 -10.62
N ILE A 90 -6.17 10.36 -9.70
CA ILE A 90 -6.44 11.26 -8.57
C ILE A 90 -6.92 12.63 -9.07
N ILE A 91 -6.22 13.23 -10.04
CA ILE A 91 -6.64 14.52 -10.62
C ILE A 91 -8.04 14.42 -11.24
N ASN A 92 -8.30 13.34 -12.00
CA ASN A 92 -9.60 13.12 -12.63
C ASN A 92 -10.74 12.93 -11.60
N GLU A 93 -10.55 12.08 -10.58
CA GLU A 93 -11.56 11.87 -9.54
C GLU A 93 -11.79 13.14 -8.70
N ALA A 94 -10.75 13.96 -8.45
CA ALA A 94 -10.88 15.25 -7.78
C ALA A 94 -11.70 16.25 -8.61
N ALA A 95 -11.49 16.31 -9.92
CA ALA A 95 -12.28 17.15 -10.82
C ALA A 95 -13.76 16.71 -10.85
N ILE A 96 -14.01 15.40 -10.92
CA ILE A 96 -15.36 14.83 -10.82
C ILE A 96 -16.01 15.19 -9.48
N ALA A 97 -15.27 15.10 -8.37
CA ALA A 97 -15.78 15.45 -7.05
C ALA A 97 -16.14 16.93 -6.95
N ALA A 98 -15.31 17.84 -7.49
CA ALA A 98 -15.60 19.28 -7.53
C ALA A 98 -16.90 19.56 -8.28
N VAL A 99 -17.09 18.98 -9.48
CA VAL A 99 -18.31 19.16 -10.28
C VAL A 99 -19.54 18.60 -9.58
N LYS A 100 -19.46 17.42 -8.96
CA LYS A 100 -20.56 16.83 -8.15
C LYS A 100 -20.99 17.74 -7.00
N ASN A 101 -20.05 18.50 -6.44
CA ASN A 101 -20.29 19.46 -5.37
C ASN A 101 -20.68 20.87 -5.90
N GLY A 102 -21.00 21.01 -7.18
CA GLY A 102 -21.43 22.25 -7.81
C GLY A 102 -20.33 23.31 -7.99
N ARG A 103 -19.06 22.88 -7.99
CA ARG A 103 -17.89 23.75 -8.16
C ARG A 103 -17.19 23.47 -9.48
N ASN A 104 -16.55 24.49 -10.04
CA ASN A 104 -15.71 24.37 -11.24
C ASN A 104 -14.22 24.40 -10.93
N VAL A 105 -13.86 24.42 -9.64
CA VAL A 105 -12.48 24.54 -9.15
C VAL A 105 -12.23 23.41 -8.17
N VAL A 106 -11.10 22.73 -8.32
CA VAL A 106 -10.63 21.65 -7.44
C VAL A 106 -9.92 22.24 -6.24
N THR A 107 -10.26 21.76 -5.06
CA THR A 107 -9.64 22.14 -3.78
C THR A 107 -8.69 21.03 -3.27
N GLN A 108 -7.85 21.33 -2.29
CA GLN A 108 -7.02 20.34 -1.61
C GLN A 108 -7.85 19.18 -1.04
N LYS A 109 -9.01 19.50 -0.49
CA LYS A 109 -9.96 18.49 0.05
C LYS A 109 -10.44 17.50 -1.02
N ASP A 110 -10.65 17.98 -2.25
CA ASP A 110 -11.07 17.10 -3.35
C ASP A 110 -9.92 16.14 -3.75
N LEU A 111 -8.69 16.64 -3.76
CA LEU A 111 -7.50 15.81 -4.06
C LEU A 111 -7.27 14.73 -2.99
N LEU A 112 -7.36 15.09 -1.71
CA LEU A 112 -7.25 14.12 -0.62
C LEU A 112 -8.37 13.08 -0.66
N GLY A 113 -9.62 13.50 -0.93
CA GLY A 113 -10.76 12.59 -1.13
C GLY A 113 -10.62 11.70 -2.36
N ALA A 114 -10.03 12.22 -3.44
CA ALA A 114 -9.73 11.45 -4.64
C ALA A 114 -8.60 10.43 -4.37
N PHE A 115 -7.58 10.80 -3.61
CA PHE A 115 -6.55 9.88 -3.15
C PHE A 115 -7.16 8.71 -2.37
N ASP A 116 -8.04 8.98 -1.39
CA ASP A 116 -8.76 7.94 -0.65
C ASP A 116 -9.52 7.00 -1.61
N THR A 117 -10.20 7.59 -2.60
CA THR A 117 -10.95 6.82 -3.60
C THR A 117 -10.07 5.92 -4.46
N VAL A 118 -8.89 6.39 -4.84
CA VAL A 118 -7.95 5.64 -5.69
C VAL A 118 -7.27 4.52 -4.89
N VAL A 119 -6.88 4.77 -3.65
CA VAL A 119 -6.15 3.82 -2.81
C VAL A 119 -7.09 2.82 -2.12
N ALA A 120 -8.13 3.30 -1.47
CA ALA A 120 -9.06 2.48 -0.69
C ALA A 120 -10.32 2.07 -1.46
N GLY A 121 -10.55 2.64 -2.64
CA GLY A 121 -11.80 2.47 -3.39
C GLY A 121 -12.90 3.40 -2.92
N LYS A 122 -14.06 3.36 -3.58
CA LYS A 122 -15.20 4.22 -3.23
C LYS A 122 -15.87 3.77 -1.94
N GLU A 123 -16.34 4.73 -1.14
CA GLU A 123 -17.15 4.46 0.04
C GLU A 123 -18.43 3.69 -0.33
N LYS A 124 -18.73 2.64 0.43
CA LYS A 124 -19.97 1.86 0.30
C LYS A 124 -21.05 2.42 1.22
N LYS A 125 -21.76 3.44 0.77
CA LYS A 125 -22.85 4.08 1.55
C LYS A 125 -24.01 3.14 1.88
N GLU A 126 -24.19 2.07 1.11
CA GLU A 126 -25.31 1.11 1.29
C GLU A 126 -24.98 -0.01 2.28
N ARG A 127 -23.71 -0.22 2.63
CA ARG A 127 -23.32 -1.26 3.58
C ARG A 127 -23.36 -0.74 4.99
N VAL A 128 -24.50 -0.92 5.64
CA VAL A 128 -24.66 -0.58 7.07
C VAL A 128 -24.09 -1.71 7.92
N LEU A 129 -23.00 -1.42 8.63
CA LEU A 129 -22.49 -2.32 9.66
C LEU A 129 -23.48 -2.38 10.82
N SER A 130 -23.67 -3.55 11.41
CA SER A 130 -24.40 -3.64 12.68
C SER A 130 -23.65 -2.85 13.77
N LYS A 131 -24.35 -2.39 14.80
CA LYS A 131 -23.74 -1.66 15.92
C LYS A 131 -22.56 -2.42 16.54
N LYS A 132 -22.67 -3.73 16.61
CA LYS A 132 -21.61 -4.60 17.15
C LYS A 132 -20.42 -4.66 16.20
N GLU A 133 -20.63 -4.85 14.90
CA GLU A 133 -19.54 -4.85 13.90
C GLU A 133 -18.85 -3.50 13.84
N LYS A 134 -19.61 -2.39 13.83
CA LYS A 134 -19.05 -1.03 13.85
C LYS A 134 -18.14 -0.82 15.06
N GLN A 135 -18.56 -1.31 16.24
CA GLN A 135 -17.75 -1.24 17.43
C GLN A 135 -16.46 -2.07 17.32
N VAL A 136 -16.55 -3.31 16.84
CA VAL A 136 -15.37 -4.17 16.64
C VAL A 136 -14.39 -3.53 15.66
N VAL A 137 -14.86 -3.02 14.52
CA VAL A 137 -14.01 -2.34 13.54
C VAL A 137 -13.36 -1.09 14.14
N ALA A 138 -14.09 -0.28 14.92
CA ALA A 138 -13.52 0.90 15.57
C ALA A 138 -12.35 0.54 16.49
N TYR A 139 -12.50 -0.49 17.33
CA TYR A 139 -11.41 -0.93 18.19
C TYR A 139 -10.26 -1.55 17.40
N HIS A 140 -10.54 -2.25 16.32
CA HIS A 140 -9.53 -2.82 15.43
C HIS A 140 -8.65 -1.72 14.82
N GLU A 141 -9.24 -0.71 14.19
CA GLU A 141 -8.50 0.39 13.57
C GLU A 141 -7.74 1.23 14.60
N ILE A 142 -8.35 1.50 15.77
CA ILE A 142 -7.64 2.18 16.87
C ILE A 142 -6.49 1.33 17.40
N GLY A 143 -6.58 -0.01 17.36
CA GLY A 143 -5.49 -0.90 17.73
C GLY A 143 -4.24 -0.68 16.88
N HIS A 144 -4.40 -0.57 15.57
CA HIS A 144 -3.31 -0.24 14.66
C HIS A 144 -2.73 1.15 14.93
N ALA A 145 -3.60 2.15 15.00
CA ALA A 145 -3.21 3.54 15.17
C ALA A 145 -2.52 3.82 16.51
N LEU A 146 -3.02 3.25 17.61
CA LEU A 146 -2.48 3.43 18.94
C LEU A 146 -1.05 2.89 19.07
N ILE A 147 -0.79 1.70 18.50
CA ILE A 147 0.54 1.10 18.51
C ILE A 147 1.52 1.98 17.73
N ARG A 148 1.13 2.48 16.56
CA ARG A 148 1.97 3.39 15.77
C ARG A 148 2.26 4.69 16.54
N ALA A 149 1.26 5.29 17.16
CA ALA A 149 1.42 6.53 17.91
C ALA A 149 2.36 6.39 19.13
N ILE A 150 2.38 5.20 19.77
CA ILE A 150 3.23 4.96 20.95
C ILE A 150 4.67 4.63 20.57
N LYS A 151 4.86 3.92 19.47
CA LYS A 151 6.17 3.40 19.05
C LYS A 151 7.12 4.43 18.43
N ASN A 152 6.79 5.67 18.25
CA ASN A 152 7.64 6.80 17.79
C ASN A 152 8.54 6.56 16.55
N ASN A 153 8.66 5.32 16.06
CA ASN A 153 9.50 4.90 14.93
C ASN A 153 8.66 4.58 13.69
N SER A 154 7.44 5.07 13.63
CA SER A 154 6.51 4.83 12.54
C SER A 154 5.99 6.13 11.96
N ASP A 155 5.49 6.07 10.73
CA ASP A 155 4.86 7.20 10.08
C ASP A 155 3.65 7.70 10.89
N PRO A 156 3.44 9.02 10.97
CA PRO A 156 2.34 9.58 11.73
C PRO A 156 0.98 9.18 11.15
N VAL A 157 0.04 8.90 12.04
CA VAL A 157 -1.35 8.60 11.67
C VAL A 157 -2.03 9.89 11.21
N GLN A 158 -2.49 9.92 9.97
CA GLN A 158 -3.17 11.07 9.38
C GLN A 158 -4.68 10.93 9.40
N LYS A 159 -5.17 9.71 9.20
CA LYS A 159 -6.60 9.45 9.12
C LYS A 159 -6.91 8.03 9.60
N ILE A 160 -8.02 7.90 10.32
CA ILE A 160 -8.60 6.61 10.68
C ILE A 160 -10.06 6.64 10.22
N THR A 161 -10.53 5.62 9.53
CA THR A 161 -11.94 5.52 9.14
C THR A 161 -12.47 4.12 9.33
N ILE A 162 -13.77 4.03 9.66
CA ILE A 162 -14.53 2.78 9.75
C ILE A 162 -15.65 2.72 8.72
N ILE A 163 -15.56 3.56 7.69
CA ILE A 163 -16.47 3.54 6.56
C ILE A 163 -16.02 2.41 5.60
N PRO A 164 -16.91 1.46 5.25
CA PRO A 164 -16.55 0.39 4.33
C PRO A 164 -16.27 0.90 2.92
N HIS A 165 -15.24 0.34 2.25
CA HIS A 165 -14.84 0.72 0.90
C HIS A 165 -15.01 -0.44 -0.11
N THR A 166 -14.93 -0.12 -1.41
CA THR A 166 -15.19 -1.08 -2.48
C THR A 166 -14.12 -2.14 -2.65
N ASN A 167 -12.89 -1.89 -2.20
CA ASN A 167 -11.81 -2.88 -2.17
C ASN A 167 -11.99 -3.98 -1.10
N GLY A 168 -13.05 -3.90 -0.29
CA GLY A 168 -13.40 -4.92 0.70
C GLY A 168 -13.03 -4.57 2.13
N SER A 169 -12.26 -3.50 2.39
CA SER A 169 -11.94 -3.07 3.74
C SER A 169 -13.20 -2.55 4.46
N LEU A 170 -13.30 -2.83 5.75
CA LEU A 170 -14.36 -2.32 6.63
C LEU A 170 -13.95 -1.00 7.31
N GLY A 171 -12.65 -0.76 7.37
CA GLY A 171 -11.99 0.45 7.85
C GLY A 171 -10.55 0.46 7.37
N TYR A 172 -9.81 1.51 7.64
CA TYR A 172 -8.36 1.58 7.46
C TYR A 172 -7.74 2.74 8.25
N VAL A 173 -6.45 2.59 8.51
CA VAL A 173 -5.58 3.64 9.05
C VAL A 173 -4.69 4.13 7.93
N LEU A 174 -4.65 5.44 7.72
CA LEU A 174 -3.80 6.09 6.74
C LEU A 174 -2.62 6.75 7.43
N ASN A 175 -1.43 6.41 6.98
CA ASN A 175 -0.19 6.98 7.47
C ASN A 175 0.56 7.60 6.30
N PHE A 176 1.12 8.77 6.48
CA PHE A 176 2.00 9.39 5.49
C PHE A 176 3.38 9.54 6.09
N PRO A 177 4.43 9.13 5.38
CA PRO A 177 5.79 9.41 5.81
C PRO A 177 6.04 10.93 5.81
N GLU A 178 6.73 11.43 6.82
CA GLU A 178 7.18 12.83 6.86
C GLU A 178 8.29 13.08 5.83
N GLU A 179 9.09 12.04 5.57
CA GLU A 179 10.16 12.05 4.56
C GLU A 179 10.09 10.79 3.70
N GLU A 180 10.49 10.89 2.44
CA GLU A 180 10.58 9.73 1.55
C GLU A 180 11.76 8.85 1.97
N LYS A 181 11.47 7.69 2.55
CA LYS A 181 12.47 6.71 2.98
C LYS A 181 12.60 5.60 1.95
N HIS A 182 13.84 5.21 1.67
CA HIS A 182 14.17 4.07 0.80
C HIS A 182 14.73 2.88 1.57
N LEU A 183 15.05 3.07 2.85
CA LEU A 183 15.59 2.02 3.73
C LEU A 183 14.83 2.05 5.05
N GLU A 184 14.49 0.90 5.54
CA GLU A 184 13.87 0.70 6.85
C GLU A 184 14.83 -0.01 7.78
N THR A 185 14.87 0.43 9.01
CA THR A 185 15.66 -0.22 10.07
C THR A 185 14.90 -1.42 10.62
N LYS A 186 15.62 -2.31 11.29
CA LYS A 186 14.99 -3.44 11.99
C LYS A 186 13.92 -2.99 12.97
N ASP A 187 14.16 -1.91 13.71
CA ASP A 187 13.23 -1.41 14.72
C ASP A 187 11.95 -0.84 14.08
N GLU A 188 12.05 -0.23 12.90
CA GLU A 188 10.90 0.21 12.10
C GLU A 188 10.08 -0.99 11.61
N LEU A 189 10.73 -1.99 11.02
CA LEU A 189 10.08 -3.23 10.59
C LEU A 189 9.39 -3.97 11.74
N MET A 190 10.02 -4.02 12.92
CA MET A 190 9.41 -4.60 14.13
C MET A 190 8.19 -3.80 14.57
N THR A 191 8.25 -2.47 14.51
CA THR A 191 7.10 -1.60 14.82
C THR A 191 5.94 -1.84 13.86
N ASP A 192 6.24 -2.02 12.57
CA ASP A 192 5.23 -2.35 11.58
C ASP A 192 4.60 -3.72 11.83
N LEU A 193 5.39 -4.74 12.17
CA LEU A 193 4.87 -6.05 12.56
C LEU A 193 3.93 -5.97 13.74
N ILE A 194 4.32 -5.26 14.82
CA ILE A 194 3.50 -5.09 16.02
C ILE A 194 2.21 -4.33 15.68
N SER A 195 2.31 -3.30 14.84
CA SER A 195 1.16 -2.54 14.37
C SER A 195 0.20 -3.40 13.55
N LEU A 196 0.70 -4.22 12.61
CA LEU A 196 -0.13 -5.09 11.77
C LEU A 196 -0.95 -6.10 12.59
N VAL A 197 -0.42 -6.61 13.69
CA VAL A 197 -1.17 -7.51 14.57
C VAL A 197 -2.02 -6.75 15.61
N GLY A 198 -1.90 -5.43 15.68
CA GLY A 198 -2.54 -4.56 16.65
C GLY A 198 -4.07 -4.59 16.62
N GLY A 199 -4.68 -4.61 15.43
CA GLY A 199 -6.13 -4.68 15.30
C GLY A 199 -6.70 -5.95 15.94
N ARG A 200 -6.12 -7.12 15.62
CA ARG A 200 -6.51 -8.39 16.23
C ARG A 200 -6.25 -8.44 17.74
N ALA A 201 -5.13 -7.87 18.18
CA ALA A 201 -4.81 -7.77 19.61
C ALA A 201 -5.84 -6.92 20.37
N ALA A 202 -6.31 -5.84 19.75
CA ALA A 202 -7.37 -5.01 20.27
C ALA A 202 -8.69 -5.76 20.43
N GLU A 203 -9.10 -6.51 19.42
CA GLU A 203 -10.30 -7.35 19.49
C GLU A 203 -10.21 -8.36 20.66
N GLU A 204 -9.08 -9.07 20.80
CA GLU A 204 -8.91 -10.06 21.87
C GLU A 204 -8.92 -9.43 23.27
N VAL A 205 -8.18 -8.34 23.47
CA VAL A 205 -8.09 -7.66 24.77
C VAL A 205 -9.43 -7.05 25.19
N VAL A 206 -10.19 -6.51 24.23
CA VAL A 206 -11.43 -5.78 24.49
C VAL A 206 -12.64 -6.70 24.60
N PHE A 207 -12.78 -7.64 23.69
CA PHE A 207 -13.97 -8.48 23.55
C PHE A 207 -13.75 -9.94 23.97
N GLY A 208 -12.51 -10.36 24.25
CA GLY A 208 -12.16 -11.75 24.55
C GLY A 208 -12.38 -12.70 23.36
N SER A 209 -12.55 -12.15 22.16
CA SER A 209 -12.78 -12.90 20.92
C SER A 209 -12.17 -12.14 19.74
N VAL A 210 -11.89 -12.86 18.66
CA VAL A 210 -11.28 -12.30 17.46
C VAL A 210 -12.15 -12.58 16.25
N THR A 211 -12.09 -11.72 15.25
CA THR A 211 -12.82 -11.87 13.99
C THR A 211 -11.87 -12.24 12.83
N ASN A 212 -12.43 -12.52 11.68
CA ASN A 212 -11.69 -12.74 10.45
C ASN A 212 -11.27 -11.42 9.77
N GLY A 213 -11.58 -10.25 10.34
CA GLY A 213 -11.21 -8.94 9.81
C GLY A 213 -9.70 -8.75 9.65
N ALA A 214 -8.92 -9.35 10.56
CA ALA A 214 -7.46 -9.30 10.56
C ALA A 214 -6.77 -10.21 9.50
N TYR A 215 -7.49 -10.82 8.55
CA TYR A 215 -6.89 -11.77 7.60
C TYR A 215 -5.78 -11.13 6.75
N ASP A 216 -6.04 -9.97 6.18
CA ASP A 216 -5.07 -9.28 5.33
C ASP A 216 -3.88 -8.74 6.13
N ASP A 217 -4.09 -8.32 7.37
CA ASP A 217 -3.02 -7.85 8.26
C ASP A 217 -2.09 -8.99 8.67
N ILE A 218 -2.66 -10.17 8.98
CA ILE A 218 -1.89 -11.38 9.28
C ILE A 218 -1.06 -11.80 8.05
N LYS A 219 -1.65 -11.71 6.85
CA LYS A 219 -0.94 -12.03 5.61
C LYS A 219 0.23 -11.08 5.39
N LYS A 220 0.03 -9.77 5.57
CA LYS A 220 1.11 -8.76 5.48
C LYS A 220 2.18 -9.00 6.53
N ALA A 221 1.79 -9.25 7.79
CA ALA A 221 2.72 -9.56 8.87
C ALA A 221 3.56 -10.82 8.58
N THR A 222 2.95 -11.87 8.03
CA THR A 222 3.66 -13.09 7.64
C THR A 222 4.70 -12.82 6.55
N ASN A 223 4.36 -12.03 5.54
CA ASN A 223 5.28 -11.67 4.47
C ASN A 223 6.46 -10.83 5.01
N LEU A 224 6.19 -9.87 5.89
CA LEU A 224 7.20 -9.02 6.50
C LEU A 224 8.12 -9.80 7.45
N ALA A 225 7.57 -10.72 8.24
CA ALA A 225 8.32 -11.55 9.19
C ALA A 225 9.30 -12.53 8.51
N GLY A 226 9.13 -12.79 7.21
CA GLY A 226 10.10 -13.58 6.43
C GLY A 226 11.51 -12.98 6.34
N MET A 227 11.68 -11.71 6.78
CA MET A 227 12.96 -11.00 6.87
C MET A 227 13.61 -11.14 8.27
N SER A 228 13.47 -12.31 8.90
CA SER A 228 13.99 -12.57 10.26
C SER A 228 15.53 -12.52 10.33
N ASP A 229 16.07 -12.16 11.50
CA ASP A 229 17.52 -12.07 11.76
C ASP A 229 18.27 -13.38 11.52
N ARG A 230 17.62 -14.51 11.80
CA ARG A 230 18.24 -15.84 11.65
C ARG A 230 18.60 -16.13 10.19
N PHE A 231 17.81 -15.60 9.24
CA PHE A 231 17.97 -15.84 7.82
C PHE A 231 18.29 -14.57 7.03
N GLY A 232 18.42 -13.42 7.70
CA GLY A 232 18.54 -12.10 7.09
C GLY A 232 19.73 -11.89 6.13
N LEU A 233 20.74 -12.79 6.18
CA LEU A 233 21.86 -12.77 5.24
C LEU A 233 21.70 -13.77 4.08
N VAL A 234 20.58 -14.49 4.02
CA VAL A 234 20.32 -15.49 2.98
C VAL A 234 18.97 -15.19 2.34
N ALA A 235 18.96 -14.93 1.03
CA ALA A 235 17.74 -14.78 0.27
C ALA A 235 17.09 -16.16 0.07
N LEU A 236 16.18 -16.53 0.96
CA LEU A 236 15.49 -17.83 0.95
C LEU A 236 14.27 -17.86 0.04
N SER A 237 13.72 -16.69 -0.30
CA SER A 237 12.58 -16.58 -1.21
C SER A 237 12.94 -15.72 -2.42
N THR A 238 12.46 -16.14 -3.59
CA THR A 238 12.44 -15.30 -4.79
C THR A 238 10.99 -15.01 -5.16
N VAL A 239 10.69 -13.75 -5.41
CA VAL A 239 9.41 -13.34 -5.99
C VAL A 239 9.52 -13.58 -7.49
N GLU A 240 8.95 -14.67 -7.99
CA GLU A 240 9.01 -15.00 -9.42
C GLU A 240 8.11 -14.10 -10.28
N ASP A 241 7.12 -13.44 -9.68
CA ASP A 241 6.13 -12.65 -10.43
C ASP A 241 5.56 -11.54 -9.54
N GLU A 242 6.19 -10.38 -9.58
CA GLU A 242 5.77 -9.21 -8.80
C GLU A 242 4.39 -8.69 -9.22
N TYR A 243 3.96 -8.98 -10.46
CA TYR A 243 2.73 -8.46 -11.07
C TYR A 243 1.55 -9.44 -11.15
N LEU A 244 1.77 -10.75 -11.07
CA LEU A 244 0.69 -11.73 -11.26
C LEU A 244 0.16 -12.40 -10.00
N SER A 245 1.01 -12.72 -9.05
CA SER A 245 0.56 -13.49 -7.89
C SER A 245 1.25 -13.11 -6.58
N GLY A 246 2.35 -12.37 -6.61
CA GLY A 246 3.16 -12.12 -5.42
C GLY A 246 3.59 -13.44 -4.74
N ARG A 247 3.61 -14.55 -5.46
CA ARG A 247 3.94 -15.84 -4.91
C ARG A 247 5.45 -15.93 -4.78
N ALA A 248 5.92 -15.82 -3.56
CA ALA A 248 7.30 -16.14 -3.24
C ALA A 248 7.48 -17.65 -3.34
N SER A 249 8.44 -18.11 -4.15
CA SER A 249 8.93 -19.48 -4.11
C SER A 249 10.13 -19.54 -3.19
N MET A 250 10.17 -20.56 -2.31
CA MET A 250 11.31 -20.77 -1.44
C MET A 250 12.40 -21.53 -2.21
N ASN A 251 13.61 -20.96 -2.22
CA ASN A 251 14.78 -21.56 -2.89
C ASN A 251 15.71 -22.22 -1.85
N CYS A 252 15.13 -23.07 -1.00
CA CYS A 252 15.90 -23.77 0.05
C CYS A 252 15.40 -25.19 0.25
N ALA A 253 16.13 -25.99 1.04
CA ALA A 253 15.71 -27.34 1.39
C ALA A 253 14.46 -27.33 2.28
N GLN A 254 13.60 -28.35 2.18
CA GLN A 254 12.39 -28.47 2.99
C GLN A 254 12.61 -28.35 4.51
N ALA A 255 13.78 -28.83 5.00
CA ALA A 255 14.14 -28.65 6.40
C ALA A 255 14.32 -27.17 6.78
N THR A 256 14.90 -26.36 5.90
CA THR A 256 15.07 -24.92 6.09
C THR A 256 13.73 -24.18 5.99
N GLU A 257 12.84 -24.60 5.08
CA GLU A 257 11.48 -24.08 5.02
C GLU A 257 10.73 -24.23 6.35
N ALA A 258 10.81 -25.43 6.95
CA ALA A 258 10.17 -25.68 8.25
C ALA A 258 10.76 -24.82 9.37
N GLU A 259 12.08 -24.61 9.37
CA GLU A 259 12.74 -23.73 10.34
C GLU A 259 12.34 -22.25 10.15
N VAL A 260 12.20 -21.78 8.91
CA VAL A 260 11.71 -20.43 8.60
C VAL A 260 10.27 -20.26 9.08
N ASP A 261 9.40 -21.22 8.80
CA ASP A 261 8.01 -21.20 9.26
C ASP A 261 7.93 -21.12 10.79
N ASP A 262 8.74 -21.87 11.51
CA ASP A 262 8.75 -21.84 12.97
C ASP A 262 9.29 -20.52 13.53
N GLU A 263 10.28 -19.92 12.88
CA GLU A 263 10.82 -18.62 13.27
C GLU A 263 9.80 -17.50 13.02
N VAL A 264 9.15 -17.49 11.86
CA VAL A 264 8.07 -16.53 11.53
C VAL A 264 6.93 -16.64 12.54
N LYS A 265 6.49 -17.86 12.89
CA LYS A 265 5.44 -18.08 13.91
C LYS A 265 5.84 -17.50 15.28
N LYS A 266 7.08 -17.73 15.71
CA LYS A 266 7.60 -17.23 17.00
C LYS A 266 7.66 -15.69 17.00
N LEU A 267 8.15 -15.11 15.90
CA LEU A 267 8.29 -13.68 15.76
C LEU A 267 6.89 -13.00 15.80
N ILE A 268 5.95 -13.47 15.02
CA ILE A 268 4.58 -12.95 15.01
C ILE A 268 3.92 -13.13 16.38
N ALA A 269 4.12 -14.27 17.04
CA ALA A 269 3.57 -14.51 18.37
C ALA A 269 4.14 -13.52 19.41
N SER A 270 5.45 -13.24 19.36
CA SER A 270 6.06 -12.25 20.25
C SER A 270 5.54 -10.83 20.00
N CYS A 271 5.41 -10.43 18.74
CA CYS A 271 4.82 -9.15 18.35
C CYS A 271 3.35 -9.02 18.82
N TYR A 272 2.61 -10.13 18.74
CA TYR A 272 1.22 -10.16 19.18
C TYR A 272 1.07 -10.00 20.70
N GLU A 273 1.92 -10.64 21.50
CA GLU A 273 1.92 -10.45 22.96
C GLU A 273 2.33 -9.01 23.34
N GLU A 274 3.33 -8.44 22.67
CA GLU A 274 3.74 -7.06 22.84
C GLU A 274 2.59 -6.08 22.49
N ALA A 275 1.90 -6.30 21.38
CA ALA A 275 0.73 -5.52 20.97
C ALA A 275 -0.36 -5.56 22.05
N LYS A 276 -0.67 -6.75 22.60
CA LYS A 276 -1.65 -6.90 23.69
C LYS A 276 -1.21 -6.17 24.97
N GLN A 277 0.08 -6.17 25.27
CA GLN A 277 0.60 -5.45 26.43
C GLN A 277 0.43 -3.95 26.25
N ILE A 278 0.85 -3.37 25.11
CA ILE A 278 0.67 -1.95 24.79
C ILE A 278 -0.79 -1.54 24.89
N ILE A 279 -1.71 -2.34 24.36
CA ILE A 279 -3.14 -2.07 24.40
C ILE A 279 -3.68 -2.10 25.84
N ARG A 280 -3.27 -3.07 26.67
CA ARG A 280 -3.69 -3.15 28.08
C ARG A 280 -3.23 -1.94 28.89
N GLU A 281 -1.99 -1.51 28.69
CA GLU A 281 -1.39 -0.35 29.36
C GLU A 281 -2.06 0.96 28.97
N ASN A 282 -2.63 1.04 27.77
CA ASN A 282 -3.25 2.26 27.21
C ASN A 282 -4.77 2.10 27.01
N ARG A 283 -5.41 1.21 27.76
CA ARG A 283 -6.81 0.87 27.59
C ARG A 283 -7.77 2.06 27.67
N GLU A 284 -7.57 2.98 28.59
CA GLU A 284 -8.44 4.15 28.75
C GLU A 284 -8.40 5.06 27.53
N VAL A 285 -7.21 5.32 26.99
CA VAL A 285 -7.03 6.11 25.77
C VAL A 285 -7.70 5.43 24.59
N MET A 286 -7.49 4.12 24.47
CA MET A 286 -8.12 3.31 23.42
C MET A 286 -9.64 3.39 23.46
N ASP A 287 -10.25 3.26 24.64
CA ASP A 287 -11.70 3.30 24.80
C ASP A 287 -12.28 4.68 24.43
N GLN A 288 -11.56 5.78 24.73
CA GLN A 288 -11.94 7.13 24.33
C GLN A 288 -11.87 7.33 22.81
N LEU A 289 -10.76 6.93 22.19
CA LEU A 289 -10.56 7.04 20.75
C LEU A 289 -11.55 6.16 19.96
N ALA A 290 -11.76 4.92 20.40
CA ALA A 290 -12.69 4.01 19.75
C ALA A 290 -14.14 4.49 19.83
N ARG A 291 -14.53 5.12 20.95
CA ARG A 291 -15.85 5.76 21.09
C ARG A 291 -15.99 6.94 20.14
N TYR A 292 -14.97 7.82 20.10
CA TYR A 292 -14.96 8.95 19.18
C TYR A 292 -15.10 8.50 17.72
N LEU A 293 -14.28 7.51 17.31
CA LEU A 293 -14.32 6.95 15.98
C LEU A 293 -15.66 6.26 15.66
N TYR A 294 -16.27 5.58 16.65
CA TYR A 294 -17.59 4.98 16.48
C TYR A 294 -18.67 6.03 16.20
N ASP A 295 -18.61 7.19 16.87
CA ASP A 295 -19.61 8.25 16.75
C ASP A 295 -19.44 9.10 15.47
N HIS A 296 -18.18 9.35 15.06
CA HIS A 296 -17.86 10.25 13.94
C HIS A 296 -17.48 9.54 12.63
N GLU A 297 -17.15 8.22 12.69
CA GLU A 297 -16.77 7.33 11.58
C GLU A 297 -15.42 7.64 10.92
N THR A 298 -14.87 8.81 11.15
CA THR A 298 -13.56 9.25 10.63
C THR A 298 -12.96 10.29 11.57
#